data_1e19525c788240615d1689bc32f3e81a
#
_entry.id   1e19525c788240615d1689bc32f3e81a
#
_cell.length_a   1.000
_cell.length_b   1.000
_cell.length_c   1.000
_cell.angle_alpha   90.00
_cell.angle_beta   90.00
_cell.angle_gamma   90.00
#
_symmetry.space_group_name_H-M   'P 1'
#
loop_
_entity.id
_entity.type
_entity.pdbx_description
1 polymer ?
#
loop_
_entity_poly.entity_id
_entity_poly.type
_entity_poly.pdbx_seq_one_letter_code
_entity_poly.pdbx_strand_id
1 'polypeptide(L)'
;MKVPALPVSGVAQPSVYGIRTVLNRIFAHTNRIEQVVWCNLREEPVIYINERPFVLREFEHALSNLTAYNGMSLTNLEDMEERLKADILAEASRYQGNILVHDELDDECACPMWEAISSESVMTPREAFFTLQNEGYRVHTTARLL
;
A
#
# COMPACT_ATOMS: atom_id res chain seq x y z
N MET A 1 -9.80 3.75 38.43
CA MET A 1 -9.39 2.64 37.55
C MET A 1 -8.75 3.27 36.31
N LYS A 2 -7.42 3.15 36.12
CA LYS A 2 -6.77 3.66 34.89
C LYS A 2 -7.10 2.71 33.76
N VAL A 3 -7.79 3.19 32.75
CA VAL A 3 -7.96 2.45 31.50
C VAL A 3 -6.57 2.25 30.88
N PRO A 4 -6.12 1.02 30.64
CA PRO A 4 -4.83 0.82 29.98
C PRO A 4 -4.85 1.51 28.61
N ALA A 5 -3.78 2.26 28.31
CA ALA A 5 -3.65 2.88 27.00
C ALA A 5 -3.65 1.77 25.93
N LEU A 6 -4.54 1.88 24.95
CA LEU A 6 -4.52 0.97 23.81
C LEU A 6 -3.22 1.18 23.04
N PRO A 7 -2.49 0.12 22.67
CA PRO A 7 -1.27 0.22 21.88
C PRO A 7 -1.64 0.52 20.41
N VAL A 8 -1.86 1.80 20.13
CA VAL A 8 -2.18 2.30 18.78
C VAL A 8 -0.99 3.09 18.25
N SER A 9 -0.59 2.81 17.03
CA SER A 9 0.48 3.52 16.31
C SER A 9 -0.05 3.96 14.95
N GLY A 10 0.36 5.14 14.47
CA GLY A 10 0.04 5.65 13.15
C GLY A 10 1.30 5.74 12.30
N VAL A 11 1.17 5.44 11.01
CA VAL A 11 2.22 5.60 10.00
C VAL A 11 1.61 6.18 8.73
N ALA A 12 2.39 6.93 7.95
CA ALA A 12 2.02 7.28 6.58
C ALA A 12 1.96 6.00 5.72
N GLN A 13 1.56 6.09 4.45
CA GLN A 13 1.53 4.94 3.55
C GLN A 13 2.96 4.39 3.37
N PRO A 14 3.33 3.26 4.00
CA PRO A 14 4.69 2.75 3.95
C PRO A 14 4.91 1.84 2.74
N SER A 15 6.17 1.70 2.32
CA SER A 15 6.59 0.58 1.47
C SER A 15 6.44 -0.76 2.21
N VAL A 16 6.51 -1.87 1.50
CA VAL A 16 6.46 -3.22 2.13
C VAL A 16 7.62 -3.39 3.11
N TYR A 17 8.81 -2.88 2.77
CA TYR A 17 9.94 -2.80 3.71
C TYR A 17 9.61 -1.97 4.95
N GLY A 18 8.94 -0.84 4.77
CA GLY A 18 8.50 0.01 5.89
C GLY A 18 7.50 -0.72 6.80
N ILE A 19 6.57 -1.48 6.24
CA ILE A 19 5.65 -2.32 7.03
C ILE A 19 6.43 -3.34 7.86
N ARG A 20 7.39 -4.07 7.25
CA ARG A 20 8.26 -5.03 7.97
C ARG A 20 8.99 -4.35 9.14
N THR A 21 9.53 -3.16 8.90
CA THR A 21 10.25 -2.38 9.91
C THR A 21 9.35 -2.02 11.10
N VAL A 22 8.14 -1.54 10.82
CA VAL A 22 7.15 -1.21 11.86
C VAL A 22 6.74 -2.45 12.64
N LEU A 23 6.41 -3.56 11.96
CA LEU A 23 6.03 -4.81 12.61
C LEU A 23 7.16 -5.34 13.50
N ASN A 24 8.40 -5.37 13.00
CA ASN A 24 9.56 -5.79 13.78
C ASN A 24 9.73 -4.94 15.05
N ARG A 25 9.55 -3.62 14.92
CA ARG A 25 9.64 -2.72 16.07
C ARG A 25 8.53 -2.98 17.09
N ILE A 26 7.29 -3.21 16.63
CA ILE A 26 6.16 -3.52 17.51
C ILE A 26 6.42 -4.83 18.27
N PHE A 27 6.80 -5.90 17.57
CA PHE A 27 7.05 -7.21 18.19
C PHE A 27 8.29 -7.23 19.10
N ALA A 28 9.30 -6.40 18.81
CA ALA A 28 10.50 -6.29 19.67
C ALA A 28 10.24 -5.56 21.00
N HIS A 29 9.27 -4.65 21.03
CA HIS A 29 9.02 -3.81 22.22
C HIS A 29 8.14 -4.48 23.26
N THR A 30 7.40 -5.52 22.92
CA THR A 30 6.56 -6.22 23.91
C THR A 30 6.40 -7.71 23.58
N ASN A 31 6.80 -8.55 24.54
CA ASN A 31 6.54 -10.00 24.47
C ASN A 31 5.06 -10.37 24.66
N ARG A 32 4.17 -9.37 24.74
CA ARG A 32 2.73 -9.54 25.01
C ARG A 32 1.85 -9.33 23.78
N ILE A 33 2.39 -8.83 22.67
CA ILE A 33 1.62 -8.63 21.45
C ILE A 33 1.58 -9.96 20.69
N GLU A 34 0.40 -10.57 20.68
CA GLU A 34 0.16 -11.81 19.93
C GLU A 34 -0.11 -11.54 18.47
N GLN A 35 -0.73 -10.39 18.17
CA GLN A 35 -1.19 -10.06 16.83
C GLN A 35 -1.27 -8.55 16.64
N VAL A 36 -1.00 -8.10 15.42
CA VAL A 36 -1.19 -6.71 14.98
C VAL A 36 -2.39 -6.64 14.05
N VAL A 37 -3.27 -5.69 14.29
CA VAL A 37 -4.35 -5.33 13.37
C VAL A 37 -3.92 -4.08 12.61
N TRP A 38 -3.77 -4.20 11.29
CA TRP A 38 -3.41 -3.10 10.43
C TRP A 38 -4.66 -2.51 9.79
N CYS A 39 -4.98 -1.26 10.14
CA CYS A 39 -6.11 -0.55 9.57
C CYS A 39 -5.62 0.39 8.47
N ASN A 40 -6.04 0.15 7.24
CA ASN A 40 -5.77 1.07 6.14
C ASN A 40 -6.89 2.13 6.10
N LEU A 41 -6.53 3.39 6.26
CA LEU A 41 -7.47 4.52 6.27
C LEU A 41 -7.57 5.24 4.92
N ARG A 42 -6.85 4.81 3.89
CA ARG A 42 -6.94 5.41 2.55
C ARG A 42 -8.19 4.95 1.83
N GLU A 43 -8.85 5.86 1.15
CA GLU A 43 -10.06 5.60 0.36
C GLU A 43 -9.76 5.38 -1.13
N GLU A 44 -8.51 5.54 -1.54
CA GLU A 44 -8.05 5.40 -2.92
C GLU A 44 -7.37 4.04 -3.16
N PRO A 45 -7.43 3.49 -4.39
CA PRO A 45 -6.70 2.29 -4.75
C PRO A 45 -5.19 2.50 -4.63
N VAL A 46 -4.51 1.52 -4.04
CA VAL A 46 -3.06 1.50 -3.89
C VAL A 46 -2.52 0.26 -4.59
N ILE A 47 -1.41 0.42 -5.28
CA ILE A 47 -0.66 -0.70 -5.85
C ILE A 47 0.80 -0.61 -5.39
N TYR A 48 1.39 -1.74 -5.06
CA TYR A 48 2.81 -1.82 -4.77
C TYR A 48 3.57 -2.24 -6.03
N ILE A 49 4.54 -1.44 -6.42
CA ILE A 49 5.47 -1.74 -7.52
C ILE A 49 6.88 -1.76 -6.93
N ASN A 50 7.58 -2.88 -7.08
CA ASN A 50 8.90 -3.08 -6.47
C ASN A 50 8.91 -2.72 -4.97
N GLU A 51 7.88 -3.17 -4.24
CA GLU A 51 7.64 -2.90 -2.81
C GLU A 51 7.28 -1.44 -2.45
N ARG A 52 7.25 -0.50 -3.40
CA ARG A 52 6.86 0.90 -3.17
C ARG A 52 5.39 1.11 -3.47
N PRO A 53 4.64 1.86 -2.64
CA PRO A 53 3.24 2.13 -2.85
C PRO A 53 3.04 3.24 -3.88
N PHE A 54 2.17 3.01 -4.85
CA PHE A 54 1.74 3.99 -5.84
C PHE A 54 0.22 4.11 -5.84
N VAL A 55 -0.26 5.27 -6.24
CA VAL A 55 -1.68 5.60 -6.37
C VAL A 55 -1.93 6.27 -7.72
N LEU A 56 -3.15 6.14 -8.23
CA LEU A 56 -3.55 6.85 -9.43
C LEU A 56 -3.73 8.34 -9.12
N ARG A 57 -3.25 9.18 -10.06
CA ARG A 57 -3.42 10.64 -10.02
C ARG A 57 -3.81 11.15 -11.40
N GLU A 58 -4.50 12.28 -11.41
CA GLU A 58 -4.68 13.02 -12.66
C GLU A 58 -3.37 13.70 -13.05
N PHE A 59 -3.05 13.69 -14.33
CA PHE A 59 -1.80 14.27 -14.84
C PHE A 59 -1.63 15.74 -14.46
N GLU A 60 -2.74 16.51 -14.54
CA GLU A 60 -2.73 17.95 -14.21
C GLU A 60 -2.77 18.22 -12.70
N HIS A 61 -3.09 17.23 -11.87
CA HIS A 61 -3.26 17.34 -10.42
C HIS A 61 -2.55 16.19 -9.68
N ALA A 62 -1.29 15.94 -10.04
CA ALA A 62 -0.51 14.80 -9.54
C ALA A 62 -0.39 14.73 -8.00
N LEU A 63 -0.49 15.86 -7.31
CA LEU A 63 -0.39 15.95 -5.85
C LEU A 63 -1.75 15.93 -5.13
N SER A 64 -2.86 15.87 -5.87
CA SER A 64 -4.21 15.88 -5.30
C SER A 64 -4.87 14.50 -5.36
N ASN A 65 -5.57 14.12 -4.29
CA ASN A 65 -6.36 12.88 -4.27
C ASN A 65 -7.55 12.98 -5.23
N LEU A 66 -7.86 11.87 -5.90
CA LEU A 66 -9.05 11.79 -6.75
C LEU A 66 -10.31 11.75 -5.88
N THR A 67 -11.17 12.76 -6.00
CA THR A 67 -12.43 12.86 -5.24
C THR A 67 -13.45 11.78 -5.62
N ALA A 68 -13.28 11.14 -6.79
CA ALA A 68 -14.15 10.07 -7.26
C ALA A 68 -14.16 8.82 -6.37
N TYR A 69 -13.18 8.67 -5.49
CA TYR A 69 -13.07 7.51 -4.59
C TYR A 69 -13.68 7.73 -3.21
N ASN A 70 -14.14 8.93 -2.90
CA ASN A 70 -14.70 9.24 -1.60
C ASN A 70 -15.96 8.40 -1.32
N GLY A 71 -16.00 7.71 -0.18
CA GLY A 71 -17.13 6.88 0.24
C GLY A 71 -17.26 5.53 -0.48
N MET A 72 -16.22 5.08 -1.16
CA MET A 72 -16.22 3.79 -1.86
C MET A 72 -16.20 2.61 -0.87
N SER A 73 -16.96 1.55 -1.18
CA SER A 73 -16.92 0.32 -0.36
C SER A 73 -15.57 -0.40 -0.51
N LEU A 74 -15.18 -1.14 0.53
CA LEU A 74 -13.94 -1.91 0.51
C LEU A 74 -13.88 -2.91 -0.65
N THR A 75 -14.97 -3.63 -0.91
CA THR A 75 -15.04 -4.62 -2.00
C THR A 75 -14.77 -3.96 -3.35
N ASN A 76 -15.39 -2.79 -3.59
CA ASN A 76 -15.14 -2.05 -4.83
C ASN A 76 -13.68 -1.60 -4.95
N LEU A 77 -13.06 -1.24 -3.82
CA LEU A 77 -11.67 -0.83 -3.81
C LEU A 77 -10.73 -1.99 -4.14
N GLU A 78 -10.93 -3.16 -3.52
CA GLU A 78 -10.14 -4.36 -3.81
C GLU A 78 -10.28 -4.77 -5.29
N ASP A 79 -11.51 -4.74 -5.84
CA ASP A 79 -11.75 -4.99 -7.26
C ASP A 79 -11.02 -3.99 -8.17
N MET A 80 -10.93 -2.72 -7.75
CA MET A 80 -10.19 -1.70 -8.50
C MET A 80 -8.68 -1.91 -8.43
N GLU A 81 -8.15 -2.31 -7.28
CA GLU A 81 -6.73 -2.63 -7.11
C GLU A 81 -6.32 -3.83 -7.98
N GLU A 82 -7.17 -4.86 -8.06
CA GLU A 82 -6.93 -6.00 -8.95
C GLU A 82 -6.95 -5.61 -10.43
N ARG A 83 -7.90 -4.77 -10.84
CA ARG A 83 -7.95 -4.25 -12.23
C ARG A 83 -6.74 -3.37 -12.53
N LEU A 84 -6.37 -2.47 -11.61
CA LEU A 84 -5.20 -1.61 -11.75
C LEU A 84 -3.92 -2.44 -11.92
N LYS A 85 -3.76 -3.50 -11.15
CA LYS A 85 -2.65 -4.45 -11.31
C LYS A 85 -2.64 -5.06 -12.72
N ALA A 86 -3.79 -5.53 -13.19
CA ALA A 86 -3.91 -6.13 -14.51
C ALA A 86 -3.56 -5.11 -15.63
N ASP A 87 -4.04 -3.87 -15.50
CA ASP A 87 -3.78 -2.80 -16.46
C ASP A 87 -2.29 -2.43 -16.49
N ILE A 88 -1.64 -2.32 -15.33
CA ILE A 88 -0.20 -2.05 -15.21
C ILE A 88 0.61 -3.15 -15.91
N LEU A 89 0.30 -4.41 -15.67
CA LEU A 89 1.00 -5.54 -16.30
C LEU A 89 0.76 -5.59 -17.82
N ALA A 90 -0.46 -5.30 -18.26
CA ALA A 90 -0.79 -5.21 -19.69
C ALA A 90 -0.05 -4.05 -20.37
N GLU A 91 0.05 -2.89 -19.72
CA GLU A 91 0.81 -1.76 -20.23
C GLU A 91 2.30 -2.09 -20.29
N ALA A 92 2.88 -2.62 -19.22
CA ALA A 92 4.30 -2.99 -19.19
C ALA A 92 4.67 -3.99 -20.28
N SER A 93 3.76 -4.89 -20.67
CA SER A 93 3.99 -5.84 -21.77
C SER A 93 4.26 -5.13 -23.11
N ARG A 94 3.72 -3.92 -23.30
CA ARG A 94 3.93 -3.09 -24.50
C ARG A 94 5.28 -2.38 -24.48
N TYR A 95 5.87 -2.22 -23.29
CA TYR A 95 7.13 -1.50 -23.05
C TYR A 95 8.24 -2.43 -22.52
N GLN A 96 8.25 -3.68 -23.01
CA GLN A 96 9.31 -4.66 -22.70
C GLN A 96 9.47 -4.95 -21.19
N GLY A 97 8.36 -4.96 -20.46
CA GLY A 97 8.36 -5.19 -19.02
C GLY A 97 8.64 -3.96 -18.17
N ASN A 98 8.52 -2.75 -18.75
CA ASN A 98 8.71 -1.51 -18.01
C ASN A 98 7.40 -0.73 -17.92
N ILE A 99 7.22 -0.02 -16.83
CA ILE A 99 6.11 0.91 -16.57
C ILE A 99 6.64 2.30 -16.22
N LEU A 100 6.00 3.35 -16.71
CA LEU A 100 6.32 4.71 -16.33
C LEU A 100 5.59 5.06 -15.04
N VAL A 101 6.34 5.36 -14.01
CA VAL A 101 5.83 5.84 -12.72
C VAL A 101 6.32 7.27 -12.46
N HIS A 102 5.66 7.97 -11.55
CA HIS A 102 6.08 9.28 -11.10
C HIS A 102 6.46 9.19 -9.64
N ASP A 103 7.71 9.50 -9.34
CA ASP A 103 8.23 9.58 -7.97
C ASP A 103 8.12 11.00 -7.44
N GLU A 104 7.73 11.16 -6.18
CA GLU A 104 7.68 12.45 -5.52
C GLU A 104 9.06 12.76 -4.95
N LEU A 105 9.66 13.85 -5.41
CA LEU A 105 10.90 14.38 -4.85
C LEU A 105 10.58 15.43 -3.78
N ASP A 106 11.58 15.73 -2.92
CA ASP A 106 11.45 16.65 -1.77
C ASP A 106 10.94 18.06 -2.11
N ASP A 107 10.98 18.45 -3.39
CA ASP A 107 10.59 19.78 -3.88
C ASP A 107 9.15 19.83 -4.45
N GLU A 108 8.25 18.95 -4.03
CA GLU A 108 6.89 18.85 -4.57
C GLU A 108 6.84 18.60 -6.10
N CYS A 109 7.91 18.02 -6.65
CA CYS A 109 8.03 17.70 -8.06
C CYS A 109 7.80 16.22 -8.31
N ALA A 110 6.89 15.90 -9.22
CA ALA A 110 6.69 14.53 -9.69
C ALA A 110 7.64 14.25 -10.85
N CYS A 111 8.63 13.37 -10.64
CA CYS A 111 9.60 12.99 -11.66
C CYS A 111 9.22 11.67 -12.32
N PRO A 112 9.12 11.63 -13.66
CA PRO A 112 8.85 10.39 -14.38
C PRO A 112 10.07 9.46 -14.32
N MET A 113 9.83 8.19 -14.01
CA MET A 113 10.85 7.13 -13.97
C MET A 113 10.31 5.85 -14.59
N TRP A 114 11.15 5.16 -15.36
CA TRP A 114 10.83 3.84 -15.87
C TRP A 114 11.25 2.77 -14.86
N GLU A 115 10.28 1.95 -14.46
CA GLU A 115 10.49 0.82 -13.55
C GLU A 115 10.33 -0.49 -14.30
N ALA A 116 11.35 -1.34 -14.22
CA ALA A 116 11.22 -2.72 -14.69
C ALA A 116 10.37 -3.52 -13.71
N ILE A 117 9.34 -4.20 -14.22
CA ILE A 117 8.39 -4.95 -13.40
C ILE A 117 8.17 -6.37 -13.91
N SER A 118 7.68 -7.21 -13.01
CA SER A 118 7.18 -8.55 -13.30
C SER A 118 5.82 -8.75 -12.61
N SER A 119 5.14 -9.86 -12.91
CA SER A 119 3.89 -10.21 -12.22
C SER A 119 4.05 -10.34 -10.70
N GLU A 120 5.25 -10.66 -10.23
CA GLU A 120 5.57 -10.86 -8.81
C GLU A 120 5.93 -9.56 -8.10
N SER A 121 6.45 -8.57 -8.85
CA SER A 121 6.86 -7.28 -8.31
C SER A 121 5.73 -6.25 -8.23
N VAL A 122 4.55 -6.57 -8.80
CA VAL A 122 3.34 -5.75 -8.72
C VAL A 122 2.34 -6.46 -7.81
N MET A 123 1.99 -5.83 -6.70
CA MET A 123 1.14 -6.42 -5.67
C MET A 123 0.01 -5.46 -5.27
N THR A 124 -1.19 -6.01 -5.08
CA THR A 124 -2.24 -5.30 -4.34
C THR A 124 -1.88 -5.24 -2.84
N PRO A 125 -2.48 -4.34 -2.05
CA PRO A 125 -2.30 -4.34 -0.59
C PRO A 125 -2.60 -5.70 0.04
N ARG A 126 -3.63 -6.38 -0.43
CA ARG A 126 -4.00 -7.72 0.05
C ARG A 126 -2.87 -8.73 -0.18
N GLU A 127 -2.27 -8.74 -1.36
CA GLU A 127 -1.13 -9.63 -1.69
C GLU A 127 0.12 -9.28 -0.87
N ALA A 128 0.40 -7.98 -0.68
CA ALA A 128 1.53 -7.53 0.13
C ALA A 128 1.40 -8.02 1.59
N PHE A 129 0.22 -7.91 2.20
CA PHE A 129 -0.01 -8.43 3.55
C PHE A 129 -0.02 -9.96 3.60
N PHE A 130 -0.53 -10.64 2.58
CA PHE A 130 -0.43 -12.10 2.48
C PHE A 130 1.03 -12.56 2.44
N THR A 131 1.89 -11.86 1.70
CA THR A 131 3.33 -12.13 1.67
C THR A 131 3.95 -11.97 3.06
N LEU A 132 3.62 -10.90 3.79
CA LEU A 132 4.09 -10.68 5.16
C LEU A 132 3.63 -11.79 6.12
N GLN A 133 2.40 -12.26 5.98
CA GLN A 133 1.90 -13.39 6.77
C GLN A 133 2.68 -14.68 6.48
N ASN A 134 3.01 -14.95 5.22
CA ASN A 134 3.83 -16.10 4.82
C ASN A 134 5.28 -15.99 5.32
N GLU A 135 5.79 -14.78 5.51
CA GLU A 135 7.08 -14.50 6.16
C GLU A 135 7.03 -14.73 7.68
N GLY A 136 5.85 -15.01 8.25
CA GLY A 136 5.66 -15.31 9.66
C GLY A 136 5.20 -14.12 10.52
N TYR A 137 4.89 -12.97 9.92
CA TYR A 137 4.33 -11.86 10.68
C TYR A 137 2.87 -12.13 11.06
N ARG A 138 2.55 -11.97 12.35
CA ARG A 138 1.18 -12.09 12.88
C ARG A 138 0.43 -10.76 12.71
N VAL A 139 0.13 -10.44 11.47
CA VAL A 139 -0.58 -9.22 11.07
C VAL A 139 -1.88 -9.59 10.36
N HIS A 140 -2.97 -8.90 10.71
CA HIS A 140 -4.24 -8.97 9.98
C HIS A 140 -4.59 -7.58 9.49
N THR A 141 -5.06 -7.50 8.26
CA THR A 141 -5.67 -6.29 7.74
C THR A 141 -7.15 -6.30 8.09
N THR A 142 -7.64 -5.22 8.66
CA THR A 142 -9.08 -5.01 8.70
C THR A 142 -9.49 -4.20 7.48
N ALA A 143 -10.67 -4.53 6.99
CA ALA A 143 -11.45 -3.60 6.23
C ALA A 143 -11.51 -2.27 7.00
N ARG A 144 -11.44 -1.16 6.25
CA ARG A 144 -11.51 0.20 6.80
C ARG A 144 -12.61 0.30 7.86
N LEU A 145 -12.24 0.87 9.00
CA LEU A 145 -13.25 1.40 9.93
C LEU A 145 -13.79 2.69 9.30
N LEU A 146 -14.93 2.62 8.64
CA LEU A 146 -15.78 3.77 8.35
C LEU A 146 -16.69 4.02 9.51
#